data_35c22a19aab91146fba2be0f1e2c3004
#
_entry.id   35c22a19aab91146fba2be0f1e2c3004
#
_cell.length_a   1.000
_cell.length_b   1.000
_cell.length_c   1.000
_cell.angle_alpha   90.00
_cell.angle_beta   90.00
_cell.angle_gamma   90.00
#
_symmetry.space_group_name_H-M   'P 1'
#
loop_
_entity.id
_entity.type
_entity.pdbx_description
1 polymer ?
#
loop_
_entity_poly.entity_id
_entity_poly.type
_entity_poly.pdbx_seq_one_letter_code
_entity_poly.pdbx_strand_id
1 'polypeptide(L)'
;MIKAVLWDFGGVLTSSPFEAFTRYEQANGLPVDFIRSINATNPDTNAWAQFESNQMSVAAFDAAFAAESEARGHLIRGQSVLALLSGDIRPRMVQALKQIKQTHAVGCITNNVKSGQGAGMARSESKARLLPRSWRCSIR
;
A
#
# COMPACT_ATOMS: atom_id res chain seq x y z
N MET A 1 -16.14 28.10 2.73
CA MET A 1 -16.51 27.26 1.56
C MET A 1 -15.34 26.36 1.20
N ILE A 2 -15.54 25.03 1.09
CA ILE A 2 -14.53 24.08 0.67
C ILE A 2 -14.27 24.27 -0.83
N LYS A 3 -13.01 24.44 -1.23
CA LYS A 3 -12.61 24.67 -2.64
C LYS A 3 -11.97 23.44 -3.28
N ALA A 4 -11.36 22.57 -2.47
CA ALA A 4 -10.66 21.39 -2.93
C ALA A 4 -10.82 20.23 -1.95
N VAL A 5 -10.78 19.01 -2.47
CA VAL A 5 -10.79 17.76 -1.70
C VAL A 5 -9.54 16.96 -2.05
N LEU A 6 -8.76 16.61 -1.04
CA LEU A 6 -7.59 15.75 -1.16
C LEU A 6 -7.97 14.35 -0.71
N TRP A 7 -7.63 13.36 -1.52
CA TRP A 7 -7.93 11.95 -1.30
C TRP A 7 -6.66 11.18 -0.98
N ASP A 8 -6.74 10.28 -0.03
CA ASP A 8 -5.76 9.21 0.03
C ASP A 8 -6.10 8.12 -1.00
N PHE A 9 -5.10 7.37 -1.44
CA PHE A 9 -5.27 6.30 -2.42
C PHE A 9 -5.45 4.95 -1.73
N GLY A 10 -4.46 4.55 -0.94
CA GLY A 10 -4.44 3.25 -0.29
C GLY A 10 -5.46 3.13 0.85
N GLY A 11 -6.33 2.11 0.81
CA GLY A 11 -7.36 1.94 1.83
C GLY A 11 -8.58 2.87 1.68
N VAL A 12 -8.51 3.89 0.83
CA VAL A 12 -9.63 4.81 0.53
C VAL A 12 -10.19 4.51 -0.85
N LEU A 13 -9.43 4.75 -1.91
CA LEU A 13 -9.85 4.41 -3.28
C LEU A 13 -9.64 2.92 -3.60
N THR A 14 -8.76 2.25 -2.86
CA THR A 14 -8.56 0.80 -2.90
C THR A 14 -8.99 0.15 -1.59
N SER A 15 -9.07 -1.19 -1.56
CA SER A 15 -9.18 -1.96 -0.32
C SER A 15 -7.95 -1.72 0.57
N SER A 16 -8.13 -1.87 1.87
CA SER A 16 -7.04 -1.72 2.82
C SER A 16 -6.02 -2.85 2.68
N PRO A 17 -4.70 -2.58 2.70
CA PRO A 17 -3.69 -3.63 2.77
C PRO A 17 -3.85 -4.51 4.03
N PHE A 18 -4.40 -3.98 5.11
CA PHE A 18 -4.65 -4.75 6.33
C PHE A 18 -5.66 -5.88 6.12
N GLU A 19 -6.67 -5.68 5.28
CA GLU A 19 -7.59 -6.76 4.90
C GLU A 19 -6.85 -7.89 4.14
N ALA A 20 -5.89 -7.54 3.29
CA ALA A 20 -5.06 -8.49 2.57
C ALA A 20 -4.09 -9.22 3.52
N PHE A 21 -3.52 -8.52 4.50
CA PHE A 21 -2.68 -9.14 5.55
C PHE A 21 -3.47 -10.18 6.33
N THR A 22 -4.66 -9.82 6.83
CA THR A 22 -5.52 -10.75 7.58
C THR A 22 -5.85 -11.99 6.77
N ARG A 23 -6.21 -11.84 5.48
CA ARG A 23 -6.48 -13.01 4.61
C ARG A 23 -5.24 -13.87 4.40
N TYR A 24 -4.08 -13.26 4.21
CA TYR A 24 -2.81 -13.99 4.06
C TYR A 24 -2.44 -14.74 5.33
N GLU A 25 -2.56 -14.10 6.48
CA GLU A 25 -2.31 -14.70 7.80
C GLU A 25 -3.20 -15.92 8.03
N GLN A 26 -4.50 -15.79 7.80
CA GLN A 26 -5.46 -16.90 7.93
C GLN A 26 -5.13 -18.05 6.98
N ALA A 27 -4.82 -17.75 5.72
CA ALA A 27 -4.50 -18.78 4.71
C ALA A 27 -3.19 -19.52 5.00
N ASN A 28 -2.27 -18.92 5.74
CA ASN A 28 -0.96 -19.50 6.07
C ASN A 28 -0.85 -19.95 7.55
N GLY A 29 -1.94 -19.94 8.30
CA GLY A 29 -1.94 -20.36 9.71
C GLY A 29 -1.07 -19.48 10.61
N LEU A 30 -0.92 -18.21 10.28
CA LEU A 30 -0.15 -17.23 11.04
C LEU A 30 -1.00 -16.63 12.18
N PRO A 31 -0.37 -16.15 13.25
CA PRO A 31 -1.08 -15.40 14.27
C PRO A 31 -1.81 -14.18 13.70
N VAL A 32 -2.92 -13.82 14.32
CA VAL A 32 -3.68 -12.63 13.96
C VAL A 32 -2.82 -11.37 14.11
N ASP A 33 -2.88 -10.48 13.13
CA ASP A 33 -2.10 -9.24 13.09
C ASP A 33 -0.56 -9.44 13.13
N PHE A 34 -0.07 -10.61 12.73
CA PHE A 34 1.35 -10.94 12.78
C PHE A 34 2.20 -9.96 11.93
N ILE A 35 1.82 -9.74 10.67
CA ILE A 35 2.53 -8.80 9.77
C ILE A 35 2.51 -7.39 10.36
N ARG A 36 1.35 -6.95 10.87
CA ARG A 36 1.24 -5.63 11.50
C ARG A 36 2.09 -5.50 12.75
N SER A 37 2.20 -6.57 13.54
CA SER A 37 3.03 -6.58 14.74
C SER A 37 4.52 -6.46 14.44
N ILE A 38 4.99 -7.03 13.31
CA ILE A 38 6.38 -6.87 12.85
C ILE A 38 6.61 -5.40 12.49
N ASN A 39 5.73 -4.82 11.68
CA ASN A 39 5.85 -3.42 11.25
C ASN A 39 5.74 -2.41 12.41
N ALA A 40 5.05 -2.77 13.50
CA ALA A 40 4.93 -1.95 14.70
C ALA A 40 6.12 -2.08 15.66
N THR A 41 7.00 -3.06 15.47
CA THR A 41 8.18 -3.25 16.31
C THR A 41 9.33 -2.41 15.75
N ASN A 42 9.97 -1.59 16.58
CA ASN A 42 11.02 -0.65 16.17
C ASN A 42 10.59 0.21 14.95
N PRO A 43 9.49 0.96 15.06
CA PRO A 43 8.80 1.56 13.92
C PRO A 43 9.65 2.58 13.14
N ASP A 44 10.75 3.05 13.71
CA ASP A 44 11.66 4.00 13.07
C ASP A 44 12.83 3.32 12.34
N THR A 45 13.12 2.04 12.63
CA THR A 45 14.36 1.38 12.18
C THR A 45 14.15 -0.02 11.59
N ASN A 46 12.96 -0.57 11.65
CA ASN A 46 12.65 -1.89 11.09
C ASN A 46 12.73 -1.89 9.55
N ALA A 47 12.66 -3.07 8.95
CA ALA A 47 12.74 -3.23 7.50
C ALA A 47 11.67 -2.41 6.77
N TRP A 48 10.46 -2.34 7.32
CA TRP A 48 9.37 -1.57 6.73
C TRP A 48 9.68 -0.07 6.72
N ALA A 49 10.11 0.51 7.83
CA ALA A 49 10.44 1.93 7.94
C ALA A 49 11.57 2.34 6.98
N GLN A 50 12.62 1.51 6.89
CA GLN A 50 13.73 1.75 5.95
C GLN A 50 13.28 1.64 4.49
N PHE A 51 12.40 0.70 4.18
CA PHE A 51 11.86 0.54 2.83
C PHE A 51 10.93 1.69 2.45
N GLU A 52 10.03 2.09 3.33
CA GLU A 52 9.08 3.19 3.12
C GLU A 52 9.79 4.54 2.94
N SER A 53 10.88 4.75 3.67
CA SER A 53 11.74 5.95 3.53
C SER A 53 12.73 5.88 2.34
N ASN A 54 12.63 4.85 1.48
CA ASN A 54 13.51 4.60 0.34
C ASN A 54 15.01 4.41 0.69
N GLN A 55 15.30 3.97 1.91
CA GLN A 55 16.66 3.65 2.37
C GLN A 55 17.05 2.20 2.05
N MET A 56 16.12 1.41 1.53
CA MET A 56 16.31 -0.01 1.29
C MET A 56 15.74 -0.41 -0.07
N SER A 57 16.47 -1.28 -0.79
CA SER A 57 15.97 -1.87 -2.04
C SER A 57 14.92 -2.95 -1.78
N VAL A 58 14.14 -3.32 -2.81
CA VAL A 58 13.16 -4.42 -2.71
C VAL A 58 13.82 -5.74 -2.30
N ALA A 59 15.02 -6.04 -2.85
CA ALA A 59 15.72 -7.27 -2.52
C ALA A 59 16.25 -7.26 -1.07
N ALA A 60 16.74 -6.12 -0.60
CA ALA A 60 17.19 -5.95 0.79
C ALA A 60 15.99 -6.03 1.74
N PHE A 61 14.86 -5.41 1.41
CA PHE A 61 13.63 -5.50 2.18
C PHE A 61 13.13 -6.95 2.29
N ASP A 62 13.15 -7.70 1.19
CA ASP A 62 12.74 -9.10 1.17
C ASP A 62 13.51 -9.93 2.20
N ALA A 63 14.84 -9.78 2.24
CA ALA A 63 15.70 -10.48 3.18
C ALA A 63 15.54 -9.98 4.62
N ALA A 64 15.50 -8.67 4.84
CA ALA A 64 15.39 -8.07 6.16
C ALA A 64 14.04 -8.40 6.82
N PHE A 65 12.94 -8.28 6.09
CA PHE A 65 11.61 -8.63 6.61
C PHE A 65 11.51 -10.13 6.91
N ALA A 66 12.13 -10.99 6.08
CA ALA A 66 12.20 -12.42 6.34
C ALA A 66 12.91 -12.71 7.67
N ALA A 67 14.05 -12.07 7.93
CA ALA A 67 14.78 -12.22 9.18
C ALA A 67 13.98 -11.73 10.40
N GLU A 68 13.33 -10.56 10.30
CA GLU A 68 12.48 -10.01 11.37
C GLU A 68 11.28 -10.93 11.69
N SER A 69 10.65 -11.49 10.66
CA SER A 69 9.51 -12.39 10.82
C SER A 69 9.92 -13.76 11.37
N GLU A 70 11.04 -14.30 10.91
CA GLU A 70 11.61 -15.57 11.41
C GLU A 70 12.01 -15.47 12.89
N ALA A 71 12.60 -14.36 13.31
CA ALA A 71 12.91 -14.10 14.71
C ALA A 71 11.69 -14.11 15.62
N ARG A 72 10.47 -13.97 15.06
CA ARG A 72 9.19 -14.04 15.76
C ARG A 72 8.44 -15.36 15.56
N GLY A 73 9.11 -16.35 14.99
CA GLY A 73 8.62 -17.73 14.87
C GLY A 73 7.97 -18.11 13.55
N HIS A 74 7.79 -17.17 12.60
CA HIS A 74 7.19 -17.49 11.30
C HIS A 74 7.91 -16.73 10.19
N LEU A 75 8.53 -17.46 9.27
CA LEU A 75 9.23 -16.86 8.14
C LEU A 75 8.24 -16.37 7.09
N ILE A 76 8.27 -15.07 6.79
CA ILE A 76 7.51 -14.45 5.71
C ILE A 76 8.46 -13.65 4.83
N ARG A 77 8.46 -13.92 3.52
CA ARG A 77 9.24 -13.15 2.56
C ARG A 77 8.67 -11.75 2.39
N GLY A 78 9.53 -10.73 2.41
CA GLY A 78 9.10 -9.34 2.20
C GLY A 78 8.39 -9.14 0.87
N GLN A 79 8.78 -9.85 -0.20
CA GLN A 79 8.09 -9.82 -1.50
C GLN A 79 6.63 -10.27 -1.39
N SER A 80 6.32 -11.25 -0.54
CA SER A 80 4.95 -11.68 -0.29
C SER A 80 4.13 -10.55 0.34
N VAL A 81 4.71 -9.82 1.30
CA VAL A 81 4.06 -8.66 1.93
C VAL A 81 3.83 -7.54 0.93
N LEU A 82 4.83 -7.23 0.08
CA LEU A 82 4.68 -6.20 -0.96
C LEU A 82 3.58 -6.54 -1.97
N ALA A 83 3.39 -7.82 -2.28
CA ALA A 83 2.32 -8.27 -3.17
C ALA A 83 0.92 -7.98 -2.60
N LEU A 84 0.78 -7.98 -1.26
CA LEU A 84 -0.48 -7.71 -0.56
C LEU A 84 -0.87 -6.22 -0.55
N LEU A 85 0.08 -5.33 -0.83
CA LEU A 85 -0.19 -3.87 -0.86
C LEU A 85 -1.07 -3.45 -2.05
N SER A 86 -1.17 -4.28 -3.09
CA SER A 86 -2.01 -4.03 -4.26
C SER A 86 -3.48 -4.27 -3.94
N GLY A 87 -4.15 -3.27 -3.39
CA GLY A 87 -5.57 -3.33 -3.08
C GLY A 87 -6.48 -3.33 -4.32
N ASP A 88 -7.73 -3.77 -4.15
CA ASP A 88 -8.76 -3.70 -5.18
C ASP A 88 -9.44 -2.34 -5.18
N ILE A 89 -9.74 -1.83 -6.37
CA ILE A 89 -10.45 -0.55 -6.52
C ILE A 89 -11.84 -0.66 -5.88
N ARG A 90 -12.22 0.35 -5.11
CA ARG A 90 -13.56 0.52 -4.52
C ARG A 90 -14.45 1.32 -5.49
N PRO A 91 -15.37 0.70 -6.24
CA PRO A 91 -16.14 1.40 -7.27
C PRO A 91 -16.97 2.57 -6.72
N ARG A 92 -17.52 2.41 -5.51
CA ARG A 92 -18.32 3.47 -4.83
C ARG A 92 -17.46 4.70 -4.52
N MET A 93 -16.20 4.51 -4.12
CA MET A 93 -15.28 5.62 -3.83
C MET A 93 -14.88 6.35 -5.11
N VAL A 94 -14.64 5.60 -6.20
CA VAL A 94 -14.39 6.19 -7.52
C VAL A 94 -15.60 6.99 -8.01
N GLN A 95 -16.82 6.50 -7.76
CA GLN A 95 -18.04 7.24 -8.11
C GLN A 95 -18.18 8.52 -7.29
N ALA A 96 -17.98 8.47 -5.97
CA ALA A 96 -17.99 9.64 -5.10
C ALA A 96 -16.96 10.69 -5.56
N LEU A 97 -15.76 10.25 -5.89
CA LEU A 97 -14.72 11.11 -6.43
C LEU A 97 -15.15 11.80 -7.73
N LYS A 98 -15.73 11.06 -8.67
CA LYS A 98 -16.24 11.62 -9.92
C LYS A 98 -17.33 12.68 -9.69
N GLN A 99 -18.19 12.48 -8.71
CA GLN A 99 -19.23 13.45 -8.34
C GLN A 99 -18.61 14.72 -7.72
N ILE A 100 -17.69 14.57 -6.78
CA ILE A 100 -17.03 15.70 -6.12
C ILE A 100 -16.21 16.53 -7.12
N LYS A 101 -15.57 15.88 -8.09
CA LYS A 101 -14.81 16.55 -9.15
C LYS A 101 -15.67 17.50 -10.01
N GLN A 102 -16.98 17.34 -10.05
CA GLN A 102 -17.87 18.22 -10.82
C GLN A 102 -17.97 19.64 -10.22
N THR A 103 -17.76 19.77 -8.92
CA THR A 103 -17.97 21.00 -8.17
C THR A 103 -16.76 21.50 -7.40
N HIS A 104 -15.72 20.63 -7.22
CA HIS A 104 -14.54 20.95 -6.43
C HIS A 104 -13.27 20.53 -7.20
N ALA A 105 -12.19 21.24 -6.95
CA ALA A 105 -10.87 20.75 -7.31
C ALA A 105 -10.57 19.46 -6.52
N VAL A 106 -9.96 18.47 -7.15
CA VAL A 106 -9.60 17.21 -6.49
C VAL A 106 -8.12 16.91 -6.69
N GLY A 107 -7.48 16.41 -5.64
CA GLY A 107 -6.09 15.95 -5.64
C GLY A 107 -5.97 14.61 -4.93
N CYS A 108 -4.82 13.95 -5.10
CA CYS A 108 -4.49 12.72 -4.40
C CYS A 108 -3.19 12.91 -3.63
N ILE A 109 -3.16 12.50 -2.37
CA ILE A 109 -1.95 12.36 -1.57
C ILE A 109 -1.77 10.86 -1.35
N THR A 110 -0.61 10.33 -1.68
CA THR A 110 -0.31 8.91 -1.51
C THR A 110 1.16 8.71 -1.19
N ASN A 111 1.43 7.79 -0.27
CA ASN A 111 2.78 7.33 0.01
C ASN A 111 3.18 6.30 -1.04
N ASN A 112 4.14 6.63 -1.88
CA ASN A 112 4.68 5.70 -2.86
C ASN A 112 6.09 5.27 -2.46
N VAL A 113 6.26 3.98 -2.34
CA VAL A 113 7.59 3.38 -2.23
C VAL A 113 8.19 3.29 -3.62
N LYS A 114 9.43 3.74 -3.81
CA LYS A 114 10.18 3.54 -5.05
C LYS A 114 10.58 2.06 -5.20
N SER A 115 9.63 1.19 -5.46
CA SER A 115 9.90 -0.16 -5.91
C SER A 115 10.15 -0.11 -7.41
N GLY A 116 11.40 -0.21 -7.84
CA GLY A 116 11.77 -0.17 -9.26
C GLY A 116 10.85 -1.06 -10.11
N GLN A 117 10.15 -0.53 -11.06
CA GLN A 117 9.15 -1.16 -11.90
C GLN A 117 7.91 -1.73 -11.18
N GLY A 118 6.91 -0.91 -11.07
CA GLY A 118 5.55 -1.31 -10.72
C GLY A 118 5.08 -0.72 -9.41
N ALA A 119 4.10 0.10 -9.55
CA ALA A 119 3.42 0.79 -8.47
C ALA A 119 3.07 -0.14 -7.32
N GLY A 120 3.45 0.22 -6.12
CA GLY A 120 3.07 -0.52 -4.92
C GLY A 120 1.58 -0.80 -4.84
N MET A 121 0.70 0.13 -5.19
CA MET A 121 -0.74 0.00 -4.99
C MET A 121 -1.57 -0.17 -6.27
N ALA A 122 -0.99 -0.08 -7.45
CA ALA A 122 -1.72 -0.19 -8.74
C ALA A 122 -0.93 -1.00 -9.76
N ARG A 123 -0.67 -2.28 -9.47
CA ARG A 123 0.13 -3.17 -10.33
C ARG A 123 -0.54 -3.62 -11.62
N SER A 124 -1.83 -3.36 -11.85
CA SER A 124 -2.48 -3.77 -13.09
C SER A 124 -2.79 -2.55 -13.96
N GLU A 125 -2.50 -2.66 -15.26
CA GLU A 125 -2.93 -1.64 -16.26
C GLU A 125 -4.44 -1.40 -16.21
N SER A 126 -5.23 -2.42 -15.88
CA SER A 126 -6.67 -2.32 -15.70
C SER A 126 -7.03 -1.41 -14.53
N LYS A 127 -6.28 -1.42 -13.42
CA LYS A 127 -6.48 -0.52 -12.28
C LYS A 127 -6.07 0.92 -12.63
N ALA A 128 -4.99 1.09 -13.39
CA ALA A 128 -4.53 2.41 -13.84
C ALA A 128 -5.49 3.06 -14.86
N ARG A 129 -6.21 2.26 -15.67
CA ARG A 129 -7.20 2.75 -16.65
C ARG A 129 -8.50 3.23 -16.04
N LEU A 130 -8.84 2.77 -14.83
CA LEU A 130 -10.05 3.20 -14.12
C LEU A 130 -9.93 4.59 -13.51
N LEU A 131 -8.71 5.09 -13.38
CA LEU A 131 -8.43 6.43 -12.88
C LEU A 131 -8.30 7.41 -14.06
N PRO A 132 -8.86 8.62 -13.99
CA PRO A 132 -8.73 9.62 -15.05
C PRO A 132 -7.25 9.89 -15.37
N ARG A 133 -6.91 10.08 -16.65
CA ARG A 133 -5.53 10.37 -17.09
C ARG A 133 -4.92 11.61 -16.41
N SER A 134 -5.75 12.57 -15.98
CA SER A 134 -5.35 13.74 -15.19
C SER A 134 -4.87 13.43 -13.77
N TRP A 135 -4.96 12.18 -13.34
CA TRP A 135 -4.55 11.65 -12.03
C TRP A 135 -3.19 10.96 -12.05
N ARG A 136 -2.43 11.14 -13.09
CA ARG A 136 -1.02 10.78 -13.03
C ARG A 136 -0.39 11.70 -12.00
N CYS A 137 -0.29 11.18 -10.78
CA CYS A 137 0.33 11.87 -9.67
C CYS A 137 1.73 12.31 -10.10
N SER A 138 1.97 13.61 -10.14
CA SER A 138 3.33 14.14 -10.23
C SER A 138 3.98 13.84 -8.89
N ILE A 139 4.65 12.72 -8.81
CA ILE A 139 5.49 12.35 -7.68
C ILE A 139 6.71 13.27 -7.76
N ARG A 140 6.87 14.13 -6.79
CA ARG A 140 8.15 14.76 -6.49
C ARG A 140 8.83 14.00 -5.39
#